data_554317b9489f6cb4bcfb1e3ed664b85c
#
_entry.id   554317b9489f6cb4bcfb1e3ed664b85c
#
_cell.length_a   1.000
_cell.length_b   1.000
_cell.length_c   1.000
_cell.angle_alpha   90.00
_cell.angle_beta   90.00
_cell.angle_gamma   90.00
#
_symmetry.space_group_name_H-M   'P 1'
#
loop_
_entity.id
_entity.type
_entity.pdbx_description
1 polymer ?
#
loop_
_entity_poly.entity_id
_entity_poly.type
_entity_poly.pdbx_seq_one_letter_code
_entity_poly.pdbx_strand_id
1 'polypeptide(L)'
;MKKPIKKTWMIASALTIGMAVLTPLQAGATSVEPTNGVTVQIEQQITGAIKSISDDGMYLKGRDGKNYYISFYKFSEEQRLKMNLVEGQEITVEGNVVEDYSDFYTFEVYKKELPKGVTNEELTKLEKMFNEVKKLEKEASKAEENKAFEEAEKKYEEIRKIYSDMNKITNPYYLANWQPQPFEEYIENYGFSEKNIVIAESDKKQLKVIYEEWVKLEKDGQEEKSNNKYDEFSKILQPYFDELYPPQPFEDFMERLDLDIPTETLAILKPIYEDAQKAEKVENYELSEKLWSEFSNIIDQFVKPEPFEEYIANYDFEISDTDKKQLKQLYEEALKLDKKEEQEKIRENWEAFHNILDTYFKANKEVLISPSKVIVNGQEYLLQ
;
A
#
# COMPACT_ATOMS: atom_id res chain seq x y z
N MET A 1 29.92 -5.53 -15.19
CA MET A 1 29.90 -4.41 -14.22
C MET A 1 28.44 -4.08 -13.97
N LYS A 2 27.92 -4.51 -12.82
CA LYS A 2 26.52 -4.24 -12.44
C LYS A 2 26.45 -2.82 -11.86
N LYS A 3 25.57 -1.96 -12.43
CA LYS A 3 25.30 -0.62 -11.89
C LYS A 3 24.54 -0.78 -10.56
N PRO A 4 24.86 -0.01 -9.52
CA PRO A 4 24.11 -0.03 -8.27
C PRO A 4 22.74 0.60 -8.46
N ILE A 5 21.71 -0.10 -8.00
CA ILE A 5 20.34 0.40 -7.91
C ILE A 5 20.31 1.45 -6.78
N LYS A 6 20.11 2.71 -7.13
CA LYS A 6 19.86 3.77 -6.15
C LYS A 6 18.48 3.52 -5.53
N LYS A 7 18.46 3.05 -4.28
CA LYS A 7 17.25 3.02 -3.47
C LYS A 7 16.97 4.44 -2.97
N THR A 8 16.06 5.12 -3.62
CA THR A 8 15.50 6.39 -3.13
C THR A 8 14.61 6.07 -1.93
N TRP A 9 15.03 6.46 -0.74
CA TRP A 9 14.19 6.44 0.45
C TRP A 9 13.23 7.62 0.36
N MET A 10 11.96 7.33 0.07
CA MET A 10 10.91 8.29 0.35
C MET A 10 10.74 8.35 1.87
N ILE A 11 11.12 9.48 2.45
CA ILE A 11 10.59 9.90 3.74
C ILE A 11 9.13 10.22 3.46
N ALA A 12 8.26 9.28 3.76
CA ALA A 12 6.82 9.49 3.71
C ALA A 12 6.44 10.41 4.88
N SER A 13 6.57 11.72 4.67
CA SER A 13 5.75 12.66 5.40
C SER A 13 4.33 12.45 4.92
N ALA A 14 3.51 11.80 5.75
CA ALA A 14 2.09 11.67 5.55
C ALA A 14 1.44 13.07 5.52
N LEU A 15 1.26 13.60 4.32
CA LEU A 15 0.36 14.70 4.04
C LEU A 15 -0.74 14.16 3.12
N THR A 16 -1.73 13.53 3.74
CA THR A 16 -3.06 13.36 3.16
C THR A 16 -3.68 14.75 3.03
N ILE A 17 -3.63 15.33 1.85
CA ILE A 17 -4.42 16.51 1.50
C ILE A 17 -5.07 16.26 0.15
N GLY A 18 -6.36 16.03 0.17
CA GLY A 18 -7.38 16.93 -0.30
C GLY A 18 -7.52 16.98 -1.81
N MET A 19 -8.52 16.26 -2.28
CA MET A 19 -8.96 16.23 -3.66
C MET A 19 -9.72 17.50 -4.08
N ALA A 20 -9.48 17.92 -5.31
CA ALA A 20 -10.12 19.04 -5.96
C ALA A 20 -11.42 18.65 -6.69
N VAL A 21 -12.33 19.57 -6.66
CA VAL A 21 -13.70 19.58 -7.20
C VAL A 21 -13.73 19.41 -8.72
N LEU A 22 -14.61 18.56 -9.20
CA LEU A 22 -15.03 18.45 -10.60
C LEU A 22 -16.24 19.33 -10.88
N THR A 23 -16.12 20.23 -11.85
CA THR A 23 -17.28 20.78 -12.57
C THR A 23 -17.53 19.96 -13.84
N PRO A 24 -18.78 19.60 -14.17
CA PRO A 24 -19.07 18.76 -15.32
C PRO A 24 -19.04 19.58 -16.62
N LEU A 25 -18.24 19.15 -17.59
CA LEU A 25 -18.40 19.56 -18.99
C LEU A 25 -19.51 18.72 -19.62
N GLN A 26 -20.62 19.40 -19.98
CA GLN A 26 -21.68 18.81 -20.79
C GLN A 26 -21.15 18.46 -22.18
N ALA A 27 -21.02 17.17 -22.46
CA ALA A 27 -21.10 16.69 -23.85
C ALA A 27 -22.47 16.08 -24.04
N GLY A 28 -23.22 16.60 -24.98
CA GLY A 28 -24.58 16.20 -25.25
C GLY A 28 -24.68 14.74 -25.67
N ALA A 29 -25.38 13.98 -24.85
CA ALA A 29 -25.97 12.71 -25.22
C ALA A 29 -27.44 12.73 -24.81
N THR A 30 -28.30 12.44 -25.76
CA THR A 30 -29.75 12.33 -25.63
C THR A 30 -30.11 11.42 -24.46
N SER A 31 -30.93 11.98 -23.56
CA SER A 31 -31.49 11.23 -22.42
C SER A 31 -32.40 10.12 -22.90
N VAL A 32 -32.03 8.89 -22.59
CA VAL A 32 -32.94 7.76 -22.51
C VAL A 32 -33.22 7.55 -21.02
N GLU A 33 -34.48 7.60 -20.62
CA GLU A 33 -34.91 7.35 -19.25
C GLU A 33 -34.47 5.96 -18.77
N PRO A 34 -34.03 5.79 -17.52
CA PRO A 34 -33.59 4.50 -17.01
C PRO A 34 -34.82 3.65 -16.66
N THR A 35 -35.10 2.68 -17.51
CA THR A 35 -35.91 1.52 -17.14
C THR A 35 -35.01 0.48 -16.47
N ASN A 36 -35.24 0.23 -15.18
CA ASN A 36 -34.75 -0.90 -14.38
C ASN A 36 -33.29 -1.35 -14.62
N GLY A 37 -32.41 -0.86 -13.78
CA GLY A 37 -31.16 -1.38 -13.22
C GLY A 37 -30.40 -2.55 -13.84
N VAL A 38 -30.24 -2.62 -15.16
CA VAL A 38 -29.24 -3.44 -15.82
C VAL A 38 -28.27 -2.48 -16.49
N THR A 39 -27.17 -2.22 -15.82
CA THR A 39 -26.02 -1.55 -16.46
C THR A 39 -25.55 -2.51 -17.56
N VAL A 40 -25.83 -2.17 -18.82
CA VAL A 40 -25.25 -2.91 -19.96
C VAL A 40 -23.76 -2.61 -19.93
N GLN A 41 -22.97 -3.55 -19.40
CA GLN A 41 -21.52 -3.50 -19.47
C GLN A 41 -21.15 -3.63 -20.96
N ILE A 42 -20.55 -2.58 -21.51
CA ILE A 42 -20.09 -2.59 -22.91
C ILE A 42 -18.74 -3.27 -22.92
N GLU A 43 -18.69 -4.49 -23.43
CA GLU A 43 -17.43 -5.19 -23.65
C GLU A 43 -16.59 -4.45 -24.69
N GLN A 44 -15.36 -4.12 -24.32
CA GLN A 44 -14.42 -3.43 -25.18
C GLN A 44 -13.33 -4.39 -25.64
N GLN A 45 -12.90 -4.21 -26.90
CA GLN A 45 -11.72 -4.90 -27.43
C GLN A 45 -10.57 -3.90 -27.54
N ILE A 46 -9.46 -4.18 -26.89
CA ILE A 46 -8.30 -3.32 -26.81
C ILE A 46 -7.10 -4.09 -27.34
N THR A 47 -6.41 -3.51 -28.31
CA THR A 47 -5.12 -4.04 -28.81
C THR A 47 -4.02 -3.04 -28.43
N GLY A 48 -2.93 -3.54 -27.85
CA GLY A 48 -1.83 -2.70 -27.40
C GLY A 48 -0.58 -3.49 -27.02
N ALA A 49 0.50 -2.76 -26.75
CA ALA A 49 1.74 -3.33 -26.28
C ALA A 49 1.78 -3.31 -24.73
N ILE A 50 2.25 -4.39 -24.14
CA ILE A 50 2.46 -4.49 -22.69
C ILE A 50 3.59 -3.54 -22.29
N LYS A 51 3.32 -2.61 -21.38
CA LYS A 51 4.31 -1.70 -20.80
C LYS A 51 5.03 -2.32 -19.60
N SER A 52 4.25 -2.94 -18.71
CA SER A 52 4.76 -3.61 -17.53
C SER A 52 3.78 -4.68 -17.05
N ILE A 53 4.27 -5.62 -16.24
CA ILE A 53 3.52 -6.73 -15.66
C ILE A 53 3.81 -6.75 -14.17
N SER A 54 2.75 -6.88 -13.36
CA SER A 54 2.78 -7.10 -11.92
C SER A 54 2.09 -8.43 -11.55
N ASP A 55 2.08 -8.77 -10.27
CA ASP A 55 1.43 -10.00 -9.78
C ASP A 55 -0.10 -9.96 -9.94
N ASP A 56 -0.70 -8.78 -9.90
CA ASP A 56 -2.14 -8.54 -9.90
C ASP A 56 -2.69 -8.04 -11.24
N GLY A 57 -1.82 -7.67 -12.20
CA GLY A 57 -2.24 -7.16 -13.49
C GLY A 57 -1.11 -6.81 -14.46
N MET A 58 -1.51 -6.20 -15.56
CA MET A 58 -0.58 -5.66 -16.55
C MET A 58 -1.04 -4.30 -17.07
N TYR A 59 -0.09 -3.45 -17.43
CA TYR A 59 -0.33 -2.18 -18.09
C TYR A 59 -0.12 -2.30 -19.58
N LEU A 60 -1.11 -1.85 -20.36
CA LEU A 60 -1.05 -1.79 -21.82
C LEU A 60 -1.01 -0.35 -22.31
N LYS A 61 -0.19 -0.09 -23.32
CA LYS A 61 -0.35 1.08 -24.20
C LYS A 61 -1.19 0.68 -25.41
N GLY A 62 -2.45 1.12 -25.42
CA GLY A 62 -3.36 0.85 -26.52
C GLY A 62 -2.93 1.52 -27.82
N ARG A 63 -3.31 0.94 -28.97
CA ARG A 63 -3.09 1.55 -30.30
C ARG A 63 -3.82 2.90 -30.45
N ASP A 64 -4.85 3.14 -29.63
CA ASP A 64 -5.58 4.41 -29.54
C ASP A 64 -4.86 5.49 -28.72
N GLY A 65 -3.68 5.18 -28.21
CA GLY A 65 -2.85 6.07 -27.40
C GLY A 65 -3.19 6.12 -25.92
N LYS A 66 -4.25 5.42 -25.45
CA LYS A 66 -4.61 5.37 -24.03
C LYS A 66 -3.78 4.35 -23.27
N ASN A 67 -3.71 4.53 -21.95
CA ASN A 67 -3.18 3.54 -21.03
C ASN A 67 -4.32 2.69 -20.46
N TYR A 68 -4.09 1.40 -20.34
CA TYR A 68 -5.04 0.43 -19.83
C TYR A 68 -4.39 -0.40 -18.74
N TYR A 69 -5.12 -0.64 -17.65
CA TYR A 69 -4.76 -1.65 -16.66
C TYR A 69 -5.68 -2.85 -16.83
N ILE A 70 -5.11 -4.03 -16.99
CA ILE A 70 -5.79 -5.31 -17.18
C ILE A 70 -5.56 -6.15 -15.93
N SER A 71 -6.61 -6.38 -15.16
CA SER A 71 -6.52 -7.14 -13.91
C SER A 71 -6.31 -8.65 -14.15
N PHE A 72 -5.50 -9.27 -13.30
CA PHE A 72 -5.29 -10.73 -13.28
C PHE A 72 -6.19 -11.48 -12.31
N TYR A 73 -7.06 -10.83 -11.56
CA TYR A 73 -7.90 -11.49 -10.54
C TYR A 73 -8.77 -12.63 -11.08
N LYS A 74 -9.10 -12.61 -12.37
CA LYS A 74 -9.88 -13.68 -13.01
C LYS A 74 -9.03 -14.78 -13.64
N PHE A 75 -7.71 -14.63 -13.69
CA PHE A 75 -6.83 -15.64 -14.29
C PHE A 75 -6.32 -16.60 -13.25
N SER A 76 -6.35 -17.90 -13.56
CA SER A 76 -5.61 -18.88 -12.78
C SER A 76 -4.11 -18.71 -13.02
N GLU A 77 -3.29 -19.13 -12.05
CA GLU A 77 -1.83 -19.13 -12.18
C GLU A 77 -1.37 -19.94 -13.41
N GLU A 78 -2.00 -21.09 -13.68
CA GLU A 78 -1.74 -21.91 -14.85
C GLU A 78 -2.01 -21.16 -16.16
N GLN A 79 -3.09 -20.35 -16.22
CA GLN A 79 -3.39 -19.52 -17.39
C GLN A 79 -2.35 -18.44 -17.57
N ARG A 80 -1.94 -17.76 -16.50
CA ARG A 80 -0.89 -16.72 -16.55
C ARG A 80 0.44 -17.27 -17.05
N LEU A 81 0.87 -18.42 -16.55
CA LEU A 81 2.07 -19.12 -17.00
C LEU A 81 2.00 -19.51 -18.48
N LYS A 82 0.83 -20.03 -18.93
CA LYS A 82 0.65 -20.43 -20.33
C LYS A 82 0.64 -19.26 -21.32
N MET A 83 0.16 -18.09 -20.91
CA MET A 83 0.17 -16.89 -21.74
C MET A 83 1.58 -16.40 -22.01
N ASN A 84 2.54 -16.68 -21.13
CA ASN A 84 3.94 -16.27 -21.24
C ASN A 84 4.09 -14.82 -21.68
N LEU A 85 3.41 -13.92 -20.94
CA LEU A 85 3.38 -12.49 -21.21
C LEU A 85 4.76 -11.86 -20.98
N VAL A 86 5.16 -10.96 -21.87
CA VAL A 86 6.42 -10.21 -21.75
C VAL A 86 6.21 -8.75 -22.12
N GLU A 87 6.98 -7.87 -21.53
CA GLU A 87 6.97 -6.44 -21.87
C GLU A 87 7.32 -6.21 -23.36
N GLY A 88 6.65 -5.25 -23.97
CA GLY A 88 6.75 -4.95 -25.41
C GLY A 88 5.91 -5.86 -26.30
N GLN A 89 5.34 -6.95 -25.78
CA GLN A 89 4.49 -7.85 -26.55
C GLN A 89 3.15 -7.20 -26.88
N GLU A 90 2.73 -7.31 -28.15
CA GLU A 90 1.40 -6.88 -28.56
C GLU A 90 0.37 -7.97 -28.27
N ILE A 91 -0.71 -7.59 -27.59
CA ILE A 91 -1.84 -8.46 -27.26
C ILE A 91 -3.17 -7.79 -27.54
N THR A 92 -4.25 -8.58 -27.61
CA THR A 92 -5.62 -8.09 -27.64
C THR A 92 -6.37 -8.58 -26.42
N VAL A 93 -7.09 -7.69 -25.75
CA VAL A 93 -7.90 -7.95 -24.57
C VAL A 93 -9.35 -7.60 -24.88
N GLU A 94 -10.28 -8.49 -24.56
CA GLU A 94 -11.72 -8.22 -24.52
C GLU A 94 -12.15 -8.19 -23.07
N GLY A 95 -12.96 -7.20 -22.68
CA GLY A 95 -13.43 -7.07 -21.31
C GLY A 95 -14.27 -5.83 -21.07
N ASN A 96 -14.73 -5.70 -19.84
CA ASN A 96 -15.58 -4.59 -19.41
C ASN A 96 -14.73 -3.50 -18.75
N VAL A 97 -15.03 -2.25 -19.05
CA VAL A 97 -14.49 -1.11 -18.29
C VAL A 97 -15.07 -1.15 -16.89
N VAL A 98 -14.23 -0.96 -15.89
CA VAL A 98 -14.63 -0.76 -14.50
C VAL A 98 -14.20 0.63 -14.04
N GLU A 99 -14.89 1.17 -13.04
CA GLU A 99 -14.68 2.55 -12.59
C GLU A 99 -13.53 2.68 -11.60
N ASP A 100 -13.35 1.64 -10.79
CA ASP A 100 -12.39 1.63 -9.70
C ASP A 100 -11.67 0.29 -9.58
N TYR A 101 -10.44 0.29 -9.04
CA TYR A 101 -9.67 -0.93 -8.74
C TYR A 101 -10.40 -1.88 -7.80
N SER A 102 -11.18 -1.35 -6.87
CA SER A 102 -11.98 -2.16 -5.97
C SER A 102 -13.03 -3.02 -6.69
N ASP A 103 -13.47 -2.61 -7.89
CA ASP A 103 -14.44 -3.37 -8.68
C ASP A 103 -13.87 -4.70 -9.21
N PHE A 104 -12.54 -4.86 -9.22
CA PHE A 104 -11.91 -6.16 -9.54
C PHE A 104 -12.07 -7.18 -8.43
N TYR A 105 -12.08 -6.73 -7.17
CA TYR A 105 -12.27 -7.60 -6.01
C TYR A 105 -13.76 -7.83 -5.78
N THR A 106 -14.28 -8.85 -6.44
CA THR A 106 -15.69 -9.26 -6.39
C THR A 106 -15.94 -10.29 -5.27
N PHE A 107 -17.20 -10.53 -4.92
CA PHE A 107 -17.52 -11.58 -3.94
C PHE A 107 -17.05 -12.97 -4.39
N GLU A 108 -17.06 -13.27 -5.69
CA GLU A 108 -16.54 -14.54 -6.20
C GLU A 108 -15.01 -14.67 -6.02
N VAL A 109 -14.26 -13.56 -6.05
CA VAL A 109 -12.83 -13.53 -5.69
C VAL A 109 -12.68 -13.78 -4.18
N TYR A 110 -13.35 -12.98 -3.35
CA TYR A 110 -13.36 -13.15 -1.90
C TYR A 110 -13.73 -14.58 -1.47
N LYS A 111 -14.74 -15.18 -2.09
CA LYS A 111 -15.19 -16.54 -1.81
C LYS A 111 -14.11 -17.60 -2.06
N LYS A 112 -13.23 -17.41 -3.05
CA LYS A 112 -12.10 -18.32 -3.32
C LYS A 112 -11.05 -18.31 -2.20
N GLU A 113 -10.96 -17.20 -1.47
CA GLU A 113 -10.03 -17.02 -0.36
C GLU A 113 -10.57 -17.54 0.97
N LEU A 114 -11.87 -17.85 1.02
CA LEU A 114 -12.50 -18.36 2.25
C LEU A 114 -11.99 -19.76 2.61
N PRO A 115 -11.86 -20.05 3.92
CA PRO A 115 -11.47 -21.37 4.39
C PRO A 115 -12.52 -22.42 4.02
N LYS A 116 -12.07 -23.66 3.90
CA LYS A 116 -12.98 -24.79 3.64
C LYS A 116 -13.97 -24.97 4.80
N GLY A 117 -15.20 -25.31 4.46
CA GLY A 117 -16.23 -25.65 5.44
C GLY A 117 -17.27 -24.56 5.68
N VAL A 118 -17.06 -23.31 5.21
CA VAL A 118 -18.07 -22.25 5.27
C VAL A 118 -19.35 -22.72 4.58
N THR A 119 -20.48 -22.65 5.29
CA THR A 119 -21.77 -23.15 4.79
C THR A 119 -22.41 -22.23 3.76
N ASN A 120 -23.32 -22.74 2.94
CA ASN A 120 -24.04 -21.90 1.96
C ASN A 120 -24.87 -20.79 2.60
N GLU A 121 -25.40 -21.00 3.81
CA GLU A 121 -26.12 -19.98 4.54
C GLU A 121 -25.19 -18.84 4.96
N GLU A 122 -23.99 -19.18 5.44
CA GLU A 122 -22.96 -18.21 5.81
C GLU A 122 -22.39 -17.48 4.60
N LEU A 123 -22.16 -18.18 3.48
CA LEU A 123 -21.77 -17.55 2.22
C LEU A 123 -22.79 -16.50 1.78
N THR A 124 -24.10 -16.78 1.92
CA THR A 124 -25.15 -15.80 1.59
C THR A 124 -25.11 -14.58 2.52
N LYS A 125 -24.78 -14.77 3.82
CA LYS A 125 -24.60 -13.66 4.76
C LYS A 125 -23.36 -12.84 4.42
N LEU A 126 -22.24 -13.52 4.16
CA LEU A 126 -20.97 -12.88 3.77
C LEU A 126 -21.12 -12.08 2.48
N GLU A 127 -21.86 -12.58 1.49
CA GLU A 127 -22.12 -11.87 0.23
C GLU A 127 -22.87 -10.56 0.46
N LYS A 128 -23.91 -10.56 1.31
CA LYS A 128 -24.64 -9.34 1.67
C LYS A 128 -23.75 -8.33 2.36
N MET A 129 -22.93 -8.79 3.32
CA MET A 129 -21.99 -7.95 4.05
C MET A 129 -20.92 -7.38 3.11
N PHE A 130 -20.35 -8.20 2.24
CA PHE A 130 -19.39 -7.78 1.24
C PHE A 130 -19.95 -6.70 0.30
N ASN A 131 -21.18 -6.88 -0.20
CA ASN A 131 -21.83 -5.90 -1.07
C ASN A 131 -22.14 -4.59 -0.33
N GLU A 132 -22.47 -4.65 0.96
CA GLU A 132 -22.65 -3.45 1.77
C GLU A 132 -21.32 -2.72 2.00
N VAL A 133 -20.23 -3.45 2.26
CA VAL A 133 -18.88 -2.85 2.32
C VAL A 133 -18.56 -2.13 1.03
N LYS A 134 -18.75 -2.77 -0.13
CA LYS A 134 -18.51 -2.14 -1.45
C LYS A 134 -19.30 -0.86 -1.68
N LYS A 135 -20.54 -0.85 -1.23
CA LYS A 135 -21.39 0.35 -1.29
C LYS A 135 -20.85 1.47 -0.41
N LEU A 136 -20.50 1.15 0.85
CA LEU A 136 -19.96 2.11 1.81
C LEU A 136 -18.59 2.66 1.37
N GLU A 137 -17.73 1.83 0.76
CA GLU A 137 -16.45 2.27 0.17
C GLU A 137 -16.67 3.34 -0.91
N LYS A 138 -17.61 3.11 -1.83
CA LYS A 138 -17.97 4.12 -2.87
C LYS A 138 -18.55 5.40 -2.26
N GLU A 139 -19.37 5.28 -1.22
CA GLU A 139 -19.93 6.43 -0.51
C GLU A 139 -18.84 7.22 0.24
N ALA A 140 -17.90 6.53 0.88
CA ALA A 140 -16.77 7.15 1.58
C ALA A 140 -15.85 7.89 0.60
N SER A 141 -15.46 7.24 -0.50
CA SER A 141 -14.65 7.86 -1.56
C SER A 141 -15.31 9.12 -2.13
N LYS A 142 -16.62 9.07 -2.36
CA LYS A 142 -17.37 10.25 -2.83
C LYS A 142 -17.42 11.37 -1.79
N ALA A 143 -17.52 11.03 -0.50
CA ALA A 143 -17.48 12.02 0.56
C ALA A 143 -16.09 12.68 0.66
N GLU A 144 -15.01 11.92 0.48
CA GLU A 144 -13.63 12.44 0.42
C GLU A 144 -13.45 13.38 -0.79
N GLU A 145 -13.92 12.98 -1.97
CA GLU A 145 -13.92 13.84 -3.17
C GLU A 145 -14.61 15.19 -2.93
N ASN A 146 -15.68 15.18 -2.11
CA ASN A 146 -16.42 16.39 -1.71
C ASN A 146 -15.82 17.09 -0.48
N LYS A 147 -14.66 16.65 0.02
CA LYS A 147 -14.01 17.15 1.24
C LYS A 147 -14.86 17.01 2.51
N ALA A 148 -15.81 16.09 2.52
CA ALA A 148 -16.66 15.76 3.66
C ALA A 148 -16.02 14.65 4.53
N PHE A 149 -14.84 14.92 5.07
CA PHE A 149 -14.00 13.93 5.75
C PHE A 149 -14.66 13.28 6.98
N GLU A 150 -15.47 14.03 7.75
CA GLU A 150 -16.21 13.46 8.88
C GLU A 150 -17.28 12.44 8.43
N GLU A 151 -17.87 12.65 7.25
CA GLU A 151 -18.83 11.70 6.67
C GLU A 151 -18.10 10.45 6.17
N ALA A 152 -16.96 10.61 5.50
CA ALA A 152 -16.13 9.51 5.06
C ALA A 152 -15.68 8.64 6.25
N GLU A 153 -15.19 9.27 7.34
CA GLU A 153 -14.75 8.53 8.54
C GLU A 153 -15.87 7.70 9.17
N LYS A 154 -17.10 8.24 9.25
CA LYS A 154 -18.26 7.46 9.73
C LYS A 154 -18.52 6.23 8.86
N LYS A 155 -18.37 6.35 7.53
CA LYS A 155 -18.50 5.20 6.62
C LYS A 155 -17.41 4.16 6.84
N TYR A 156 -16.16 4.60 7.05
CA TYR A 156 -15.08 3.68 7.38
C TYR A 156 -15.27 2.98 8.73
N GLU A 157 -15.88 3.65 9.72
CA GLU A 157 -16.26 2.99 10.97
C GLU A 157 -17.34 1.91 10.77
N GLU A 158 -18.33 2.16 9.91
CA GLU A 158 -19.33 1.16 9.55
C GLU A 158 -18.69 -0.03 8.83
N ILE A 159 -17.78 0.21 7.88
CA ILE A 159 -17.01 -0.82 7.17
C ILE A 159 -16.22 -1.68 8.17
N ARG A 160 -15.50 -1.07 9.11
CA ARG A 160 -14.74 -1.80 10.16
C ARG A 160 -15.64 -2.73 10.97
N LYS A 161 -16.86 -2.30 11.34
CA LYS A 161 -17.83 -3.14 12.04
C LYS A 161 -18.28 -4.33 11.19
N ILE A 162 -18.58 -4.09 9.90
CA ILE A 162 -18.99 -5.18 9.00
C ILE A 162 -17.86 -6.20 8.84
N TYR A 163 -16.61 -5.76 8.63
CA TYR A 163 -15.47 -6.67 8.58
C TYR A 163 -15.29 -7.47 9.88
N SER A 164 -15.48 -6.84 11.04
CA SER A 164 -15.48 -7.55 12.34
C SER A 164 -16.54 -8.65 12.38
N ASP A 165 -17.75 -8.38 11.88
CA ASP A 165 -18.83 -9.37 11.85
C ASP A 165 -18.57 -10.46 10.79
N MET A 166 -17.99 -10.14 9.63
CA MET A 166 -17.53 -11.15 8.65
C MET A 166 -16.47 -12.07 9.27
N ASN A 167 -15.51 -11.50 10.01
CA ASN A 167 -14.46 -12.28 10.69
C ASN A 167 -15.05 -13.22 11.74
N LYS A 168 -16.09 -12.82 12.49
CA LYS A 168 -16.77 -13.73 13.43
C LYS A 168 -17.37 -14.95 12.75
N ILE A 169 -17.79 -14.82 11.49
CA ILE A 169 -18.29 -15.95 10.69
C ILE A 169 -17.13 -16.81 10.21
N THR A 170 -16.05 -16.22 9.71
CA THR A 170 -14.98 -16.93 9.02
C THR A 170 -13.89 -17.48 9.94
N ASN A 171 -13.59 -16.81 11.06
CA ASN A 171 -12.50 -17.19 11.98
C ASN A 171 -12.61 -18.61 12.51
N PRO A 172 -13.79 -19.15 12.89
CA PRO A 172 -13.88 -20.54 13.34
C PRO A 172 -13.39 -21.54 12.27
N TYR A 173 -13.61 -21.23 11.00
CA TYR A 173 -13.15 -22.06 9.88
C TYR A 173 -11.65 -21.89 9.60
N TYR A 174 -11.14 -20.68 9.70
CA TYR A 174 -9.69 -20.44 9.61
C TYR A 174 -8.96 -21.20 10.73
N LEU A 175 -9.44 -21.12 11.96
CA LEU A 175 -8.83 -21.83 13.10
C LEU A 175 -8.93 -23.35 12.94
N ALA A 176 -10.08 -23.86 12.47
CA ALA A 176 -10.26 -25.30 12.22
C ALA A 176 -9.34 -25.86 11.11
N ASN A 177 -9.02 -25.05 10.11
CA ASN A 177 -8.15 -25.43 9.01
C ASN A 177 -6.68 -25.06 9.25
N TRP A 178 -6.38 -24.26 10.30
CA TRP A 178 -5.05 -23.80 10.59
C TRP A 178 -4.14 -24.94 11.07
N GLN A 179 -3.04 -25.12 10.40
CA GLN A 179 -1.99 -26.06 10.75
C GLN A 179 -0.79 -25.23 11.24
N PRO A 180 -0.56 -25.15 12.56
CA PRO A 180 0.60 -24.44 13.08
C PRO A 180 1.89 -25.12 12.61
N GLN A 181 2.89 -24.34 12.32
CA GLN A 181 4.23 -24.86 12.03
C GLN A 181 4.78 -25.61 13.24
N PRO A 182 5.64 -26.62 13.06
CA PRO A 182 6.42 -27.17 14.16
C PRO A 182 7.27 -26.08 14.85
N PHE A 183 7.43 -26.14 16.16
CA PHE A 183 8.16 -25.14 16.93
C PHE A 183 9.56 -24.86 16.38
N GLU A 184 10.29 -25.91 16.01
CA GLU A 184 11.65 -25.82 15.49
C GLU A 184 11.69 -25.03 14.17
N GLU A 185 10.74 -25.25 13.27
CA GLU A 185 10.59 -24.52 12.02
C GLU A 185 10.17 -23.06 12.26
N TYR A 186 9.25 -22.84 13.23
CA TYR A 186 8.80 -21.51 13.60
C TYR A 186 9.95 -20.64 14.12
N ILE A 187 10.83 -21.20 14.96
CA ILE A 187 12.02 -20.49 15.46
C ILE A 187 13.05 -20.24 14.36
N GLU A 188 13.23 -21.18 13.44
CA GLU A 188 14.19 -21.04 12.33
C GLU A 188 13.82 -19.88 11.40
N ASN A 189 12.53 -19.62 11.21
CA ASN A 189 12.05 -18.50 10.38
C ASN A 189 12.50 -17.11 10.86
N TYR A 190 12.95 -16.97 12.11
CA TYR A 190 13.55 -15.72 12.58
C TYR A 190 14.97 -15.47 12.06
N GLY A 191 15.62 -16.47 11.45
CA GLY A 191 16.94 -16.33 10.83
C GLY A 191 18.11 -16.23 11.84
N PHE A 192 17.91 -16.60 13.09
CA PHE A 192 18.97 -16.56 14.11
C PHE A 192 20.18 -17.41 13.72
N SER A 193 19.96 -18.59 13.16
CA SER A 193 21.02 -19.52 12.72
C SER A 193 21.86 -18.93 11.59
N GLU A 194 21.29 -18.16 10.69
CA GLU A 194 22.01 -17.49 9.58
C GLU A 194 23.03 -16.47 10.09
N LYS A 195 22.79 -15.91 11.27
CA LYS A 195 23.67 -14.96 11.94
C LYS A 195 24.52 -15.60 13.03
N ASN A 196 24.51 -16.92 13.15
CA ASN A 196 25.18 -17.69 14.21
C ASN A 196 24.72 -17.34 15.63
N ILE A 197 23.49 -16.83 15.79
CA ILE A 197 22.89 -16.56 17.09
C ILE A 197 22.27 -17.85 17.60
N VAL A 198 22.75 -18.32 18.75
CA VAL A 198 22.32 -19.57 19.34
C VAL A 198 21.41 -19.30 20.53
N ILE A 199 20.15 -19.68 20.41
CA ILE A 199 19.22 -19.62 21.54
C ILE A 199 19.64 -20.62 22.59
N ALA A 200 19.79 -20.19 23.86
CA ALA A 200 20.17 -21.04 24.98
C ALA A 200 19.18 -22.21 25.13
N GLU A 201 19.69 -23.41 25.43
CA GLU A 201 18.83 -24.60 25.55
C GLU A 201 17.74 -24.48 26.63
N SER A 202 17.98 -23.69 27.70
CA SER A 202 16.99 -23.38 28.72
C SER A 202 15.83 -22.60 28.11
N ASP A 203 16.16 -21.54 27.33
CA ASP A 203 15.19 -20.63 26.72
C ASP A 203 14.42 -21.32 25.58
N LYS A 204 15.14 -22.15 24.80
CA LYS A 204 14.50 -22.95 23.75
C LYS A 204 13.45 -23.90 24.30
N LYS A 205 13.73 -24.54 25.46
CA LYS A 205 12.76 -25.40 26.15
C LYS A 205 11.56 -24.60 26.66
N GLN A 206 11.79 -23.43 27.25
CA GLN A 206 10.73 -22.58 27.74
C GLN A 206 9.87 -22.02 26.59
N LEU A 207 10.51 -21.54 25.53
CA LEU A 207 9.85 -21.08 24.32
C LEU A 207 8.96 -22.15 23.71
N LYS A 208 9.42 -23.41 23.67
CA LYS A 208 8.62 -24.51 23.14
C LYS A 208 7.33 -24.73 23.93
N VAL A 209 7.41 -24.72 25.25
CA VAL A 209 6.24 -24.87 26.13
C VAL A 209 5.26 -23.72 25.91
N ILE A 210 5.75 -22.47 25.89
CA ILE A 210 4.91 -21.29 25.65
C ILE A 210 4.27 -21.33 24.26
N TYR A 211 5.03 -21.72 23.24
CA TYR A 211 4.53 -21.87 21.87
C TYR A 211 3.38 -22.89 21.77
N GLU A 212 3.54 -24.07 22.40
CA GLU A 212 2.52 -25.11 22.41
C GLU A 212 1.24 -24.65 23.13
N GLU A 213 1.38 -23.92 24.25
CA GLU A 213 0.26 -23.29 24.98
C GLU A 213 -0.39 -22.21 24.14
N TRP A 214 0.38 -21.32 23.51
CA TRP A 214 -0.11 -20.29 22.62
C TRP A 214 -0.91 -20.85 21.47
N VAL A 215 -0.35 -21.81 20.73
CA VAL A 215 -1.02 -22.51 19.63
C VAL A 215 -2.35 -23.13 20.06
N LYS A 216 -2.39 -23.71 21.27
CA LYS A 216 -3.63 -24.27 21.82
C LYS A 216 -4.66 -23.21 22.09
N LEU A 217 -4.27 -22.08 22.71
CA LEU A 217 -5.17 -20.97 23.03
C LEU A 217 -5.72 -20.31 21.76
N GLU A 218 -4.88 -20.17 20.71
CA GLU A 218 -5.32 -19.73 19.39
C GLU A 218 -6.41 -20.64 18.81
N LYS A 219 -6.17 -21.95 18.79
CA LYS A 219 -7.17 -22.95 18.32
C LYS A 219 -8.45 -22.92 19.11
N ASP A 220 -8.38 -22.64 20.40
CA ASP A 220 -9.54 -22.55 21.29
C ASP A 220 -10.23 -21.17 21.21
N GLY A 221 -9.74 -20.24 20.36
CA GLY A 221 -10.28 -18.87 20.19
C GLY A 221 -10.15 -17.99 21.42
N GLN A 222 -9.18 -18.26 22.31
CA GLN A 222 -8.95 -17.52 23.55
C GLN A 222 -7.95 -16.37 23.33
N GLU A 223 -8.34 -15.39 22.53
CA GLU A 223 -7.49 -14.33 21.99
C GLU A 223 -6.68 -13.59 23.08
N GLU A 224 -7.32 -13.12 24.17
CA GLU A 224 -6.63 -12.39 25.24
C GLU A 224 -5.52 -13.23 25.89
N LYS A 225 -5.79 -14.51 26.15
CA LYS A 225 -4.80 -15.39 26.75
C LYS A 225 -3.69 -15.77 25.76
N SER A 226 -4.06 -15.92 24.52
CA SER A 226 -3.13 -16.15 23.41
C SER A 226 -2.16 -14.98 23.29
N ASN A 227 -2.64 -13.75 23.25
CA ASN A 227 -1.81 -12.54 23.21
C ASN A 227 -0.84 -12.46 24.39
N ASN A 228 -1.33 -12.75 25.61
CA ASN A 228 -0.45 -12.78 26.80
C ASN A 228 0.68 -13.85 26.66
N LYS A 229 0.38 -15.01 26.06
CA LYS A 229 1.39 -16.04 25.82
C LYS A 229 2.38 -15.63 24.74
N TYR A 230 1.92 -14.96 23.71
CA TYR A 230 2.79 -14.40 22.69
C TYR A 230 3.74 -13.33 23.28
N ASP A 231 3.25 -12.48 24.18
CA ASP A 231 4.07 -11.50 24.90
C ASP A 231 5.15 -12.17 25.78
N GLU A 232 4.79 -13.26 26.48
CA GLU A 232 5.77 -14.06 27.24
C GLU A 232 6.84 -14.63 26.32
N PHE A 233 6.43 -15.17 25.16
CA PHE A 233 7.32 -15.72 24.15
C PHE A 233 8.27 -14.66 23.59
N SER A 234 7.74 -13.49 23.21
CA SER A 234 8.49 -12.36 22.67
C SER A 234 9.52 -11.82 23.65
N LYS A 235 9.18 -11.73 24.94
CA LYS A 235 10.11 -11.28 26.00
C LYS A 235 11.35 -12.18 26.12
N ILE A 236 11.18 -13.48 25.95
CA ILE A 236 12.33 -14.42 25.98
C ILE A 236 13.19 -14.26 24.73
N LEU A 237 12.58 -13.98 23.57
CA LEU A 237 13.31 -13.79 22.32
C LEU A 237 13.96 -12.41 22.20
N GLN A 238 13.53 -11.41 22.95
CA GLN A 238 14.01 -10.02 22.82
C GLN A 238 15.54 -9.90 22.88
N PRO A 239 16.28 -10.55 23.81
CA PRO A 239 17.75 -10.49 23.83
C PRO A 239 18.40 -11.02 22.54
N TYR A 240 17.80 -12.02 21.91
CA TYR A 240 18.26 -12.61 20.65
C TYR A 240 17.96 -11.71 19.45
N PHE A 241 16.81 -11.00 19.48
CA PHE A 241 16.53 -9.97 18.50
C PHE A 241 17.44 -8.76 18.63
N ASP A 242 17.79 -8.35 19.87
CA ASP A 242 18.75 -7.28 20.11
C ASP A 242 20.14 -7.63 19.53
N GLU A 243 20.51 -8.91 19.53
CA GLU A 243 21.73 -9.41 18.90
C GLU A 243 21.61 -9.52 17.38
N LEU A 244 20.44 -9.94 16.87
CA LEU A 244 20.17 -10.08 15.44
C LEU A 244 20.10 -8.70 14.74
N TYR A 245 19.50 -7.74 15.43
CA TYR A 245 19.32 -6.36 14.96
C TYR A 245 19.91 -5.37 15.96
N PRO A 246 21.25 -5.35 16.10
CA PRO A 246 21.88 -4.40 17.01
C PRO A 246 21.53 -2.97 16.58
N PRO A 247 21.35 -2.05 17.52
CA PRO A 247 21.18 -0.66 17.21
C PRO A 247 22.26 -0.19 16.25
N GLN A 248 21.86 0.48 15.18
CA GLN A 248 22.81 0.97 14.19
C GLN A 248 23.70 2.03 14.83
N PRO A 249 25.05 1.96 14.68
CA PRO A 249 25.93 3.01 15.11
C PRO A 249 25.57 4.37 14.48
N PHE A 250 25.71 5.45 15.22
CA PHE A 250 25.40 6.80 14.74
C PHE A 250 26.18 7.15 13.46
N GLU A 251 27.46 6.77 13.41
CA GLU A 251 28.33 7.02 12.28
C GLU A 251 27.83 6.35 11.02
N ASP A 252 27.42 5.08 11.09
CA ASP A 252 26.89 4.31 9.97
C ASP A 252 25.52 4.86 9.51
N PHE A 253 24.72 5.36 10.46
CA PHE A 253 23.45 6.02 10.16
C PHE A 253 23.69 7.33 9.38
N MET A 254 24.62 8.17 9.84
CA MET A 254 24.94 9.44 9.19
C MET A 254 25.60 9.26 7.83
N GLU A 255 26.48 8.26 7.66
CA GLU A 255 27.07 7.94 6.35
C GLU A 255 26.01 7.60 5.29
N ARG A 256 24.94 6.90 5.70
CA ARG A 256 23.85 6.58 4.77
C ARG A 256 23.00 7.76 4.34
N LEU A 257 22.93 8.81 5.16
CA LEU A 257 22.19 10.02 4.80
C LEU A 257 22.90 10.82 3.70
N ASP A 258 24.21 10.63 3.53
CA ASP A 258 25.05 11.33 2.52
C ASP A 258 24.87 12.86 2.55
N LEU A 259 24.84 13.41 3.79
CA LEU A 259 24.65 14.84 4.04
C LEU A 259 25.97 15.48 4.49
N ASP A 260 26.27 16.65 3.97
CA ASP A 260 27.43 17.44 4.36
C ASP A 260 27.14 18.22 5.67
N ILE A 261 27.29 17.55 6.80
CA ILE A 261 26.98 18.08 8.13
C ILE A 261 28.27 18.44 8.86
N PRO A 262 28.40 19.69 9.40
CA PRO A 262 29.57 20.12 10.16
C PRO A 262 29.80 19.23 11.40
N THR A 263 31.08 19.05 11.76
CA THR A 263 31.50 18.23 12.91
C THR A 263 30.86 18.70 14.23
N GLU A 264 30.66 19.99 14.38
CA GLU A 264 30.03 20.58 15.57
C GLU A 264 28.56 20.15 15.67
N THR A 265 27.87 20.08 14.54
CA THR A 265 26.46 19.61 14.47
C THR A 265 26.38 18.12 14.70
N LEU A 266 27.31 17.32 14.15
CA LEU A 266 27.37 15.89 14.43
C LEU A 266 27.55 15.60 15.92
N ALA A 267 28.32 16.40 16.63
CA ALA A 267 28.50 16.28 18.08
C ALA A 267 27.20 16.58 18.87
N ILE A 268 26.30 17.39 18.34
CA ILE A 268 24.95 17.63 18.91
C ILE A 268 24.00 16.48 18.57
N LEU A 269 24.01 16.00 17.34
CA LEU A 269 23.12 14.96 16.84
C LEU A 269 23.37 13.60 17.51
N LYS A 270 24.62 13.24 17.77
CA LYS A 270 24.98 11.94 18.32
C LYS A 270 24.28 11.60 19.64
N PRO A 271 24.33 12.44 20.71
CA PRO A 271 23.62 12.13 21.94
C PRO A 271 22.10 12.06 21.76
N ILE A 272 21.49 12.88 20.89
CA ILE A 272 20.05 12.84 20.61
C ILE A 272 19.69 11.48 19.98
N TYR A 273 20.46 11.03 19.01
CA TYR A 273 20.29 9.74 18.35
C TYR A 273 20.40 8.57 19.34
N GLU A 274 21.47 8.54 20.14
CA GLU A 274 21.70 7.49 21.11
C GLU A 274 20.64 7.44 22.21
N ASP A 275 20.15 8.61 22.64
CA ASP A 275 19.11 8.70 23.68
C ASP A 275 17.72 8.34 23.09
N ALA A 276 17.45 8.65 21.81
CA ALA A 276 16.24 8.20 21.12
C ALA A 276 16.19 6.66 21.04
N GLN A 277 17.29 6.02 20.64
CA GLN A 277 17.38 4.56 20.60
C GLN A 277 17.25 3.92 21.99
N LYS A 278 17.81 4.56 23.04
CA LYS A 278 17.62 4.09 24.42
C LYS A 278 16.16 4.21 24.86
N ALA A 279 15.49 5.31 24.50
CA ALA A 279 14.07 5.50 24.82
C ALA A 279 13.20 4.44 24.13
N GLU A 280 13.47 4.12 22.86
CA GLU A 280 12.78 3.02 22.14
C GLU A 280 12.99 1.68 22.85
N LYS A 281 14.21 1.37 23.24
CA LYS A 281 14.54 0.10 23.89
C LYS A 281 13.81 -0.12 25.22
N VAL A 282 13.43 0.97 25.91
CA VAL A 282 12.65 0.91 27.15
C VAL A 282 11.17 1.24 26.93
N GLU A 283 10.70 1.19 25.69
CA GLU A 283 9.32 1.46 25.26
C GLU A 283 8.78 2.84 25.71
N ASN A 284 9.67 3.81 25.90
CA ASN A 284 9.31 5.19 26.17
C ASN A 284 9.10 5.95 24.85
N TYR A 285 8.00 5.64 24.18
CA TYR A 285 7.70 6.17 22.85
C TYR A 285 7.52 7.68 22.82
N GLU A 286 6.96 8.29 23.87
CA GLU A 286 6.81 9.74 23.94
C GLU A 286 8.17 10.47 23.93
N LEU A 287 9.12 9.98 24.71
CA LEU A 287 10.48 10.54 24.72
C LEU A 287 11.21 10.26 23.39
N SER A 288 11.07 9.06 22.85
CA SER A 288 11.66 8.70 21.57
C SER A 288 11.17 9.60 20.44
N GLU A 289 9.85 9.78 20.30
CA GLU A 289 9.24 10.65 19.29
C GLU A 289 9.75 12.11 19.41
N LYS A 290 9.84 12.62 20.62
CA LYS A 290 10.38 13.96 20.87
C LYS A 290 11.84 14.07 20.41
N LEU A 291 12.67 13.10 20.76
CA LEU A 291 14.10 13.11 20.40
C LEU A 291 14.30 12.94 18.88
N TRP A 292 13.54 12.06 18.24
CA TRP A 292 13.57 11.92 16.78
C TRP A 292 13.08 13.19 16.07
N SER A 293 12.08 13.87 16.61
CA SER A 293 11.63 15.16 16.08
C SER A 293 12.72 16.24 16.21
N GLU A 294 13.42 16.29 17.35
CA GLU A 294 14.56 17.20 17.54
C GLU A 294 15.69 16.89 16.57
N PHE A 295 16.04 15.61 16.42
CA PHE A 295 17.03 15.13 15.47
C PHE A 295 16.70 15.54 14.03
N SER A 296 15.47 15.27 13.59
CA SER A 296 15.01 15.60 12.25
C SER A 296 15.03 17.11 11.99
N ASN A 297 14.61 17.94 12.96
CA ASN A 297 14.65 19.39 12.83
C ASN A 297 16.07 19.95 12.60
N ILE A 298 17.09 19.27 13.15
CA ILE A 298 18.50 19.66 12.93
C ILE A 298 18.95 19.17 11.54
N ILE A 299 18.64 17.93 11.18
CA ILE A 299 19.04 17.32 9.89
C ILE A 299 18.41 18.08 8.71
N ASP A 300 17.15 18.46 8.82
CA ASP A 300 16.40 19.17 7.76
C ASP A 300 17.09 20.44 7.25
N GLN A 301 17.96 21.03 8.06
CA GLN A 301 18.73 22.23 7.67
C GLN A 301 19.83 21.90 6.65
N PHE A 302 20.24 20.65 6.56
CA PHE A 302 21.31 20.17 5.68
C PHE A 302 20.76 19.40 4.46
N VAL A 303 19.47 19.05 4.48
CA VAL A 303 18.81 18.41 3.34
C VAL A 303 18.65 19.43 2.22
N LYS A 304 19.35 19.21 1.12
CA LYS A 304 19.18 20.03 -0.08
C LYS A 304 17.88 19.60 -0.78
N PRO A 305 16.99 20.54 -1.09
CA PRO A 305 15.81 20.22 -1.89
C PRO A 305 16.23 19.60 -3.21
N GLU A 306 15.50 18.60 -3.67
CA GLU A 306 15.68 18.03 -5.00
C GLU A 306 15.53 19.13 -6.06
N PRO A 307 16.36 19.20 -7.10
CA PRO A 307 16.15 20.14 -8.19
C PRO A 307 14.81 19.93 -8.87
N PHE A 308 14.09 21.00 -9.22
CA PHE A 308 12.76 20.90 -9.84
C PHE A 308 12.74 19.96 -11.05
N GLU A 309 13.78 20.00 -11.88
CA GLU A 309 13.84 19.17 -13.10
C GLU A 309 13.93 17.67 -12.78
N GLU A 310 14.59 17.30 -11.68
CA GLU A 310 14.65 15.92 -11.19
C GLU A 310 13.32 15.52 -10.57
N TYR A 311 12.71 16.41 -9.75
CA TYR A 311 11.41 16.20 -9.13
C TYR A 311 10.32 15.92 -10.17
N ILE A 312 10.25 16.77 -11.22
CA ILE A 312 9.23 16.64 -12.26
C ILE A 312 9.47 15.47 -13.22
N ALA A 313 10.71 15.02 -13.37
CA ALA A 313 11.07 13.86 -14.19
C ALA A 313 10.57 12.52 -13.63
N ASN A 314 10.15 12.49 -12.34
CA ASN A 314 9.54 11.32 -11.74
C ASN A 314 8.12 11.03 -12.26
N TYR A 315 7.50 11.99 -12.95
CA TYR A 315 6.18 11.79 -13.55
C TYR A 315 6.29 11.24 -14.97
N ASP A 316 5.57 10.15 -15.27
CA ASP A 316 5.58 9.44 -16.57
C ASP A 316 4.59 10.05 -17.58
N PHE A 317 4.51 11.40 -17.63
CA PHE A 317 3.71 12.11 -18.62
C PHE A 317 4.37 13.44 -19.06
N GLU A 318 4.08 13.83 -20.30
CA GLU A 318 4.58 15.11 -20.83
C GLU A 318 3.76 16.28 -20.28
N ILE A 319 4.44 17.23 -19.65
CA ILE A 319 3.85 18.47 -19.13
C ILE A 319 4.15 19.59 -20.13
N SER A 320 3.14 20.44 -20.42
CA SER A 320 3.33 21.58 -21.32
C SER A 320 4.41 22.53 -20.80
N ASP A 321 5.14 23.19 -21.69
CA ASP A 321 6.18 24.15 -21.31
C ASP A 321 5.63 25.30 -20.44
N THR A 322 4.38 25.70 -20.67
CA THR A 322 3.69 26.73 -19.89
C THR A 322 3.46 26.28 -18.46
N ASP A 323 2.90 25.07 -18.28
CA ASP A 323 2.61 24.53 -16.95
C ASP A 323 3.88 24.14 -16.22
N LYS A 324 4.88 23.60 -16.93
CA LYS A 324 6.20 23.30 -16.36
C LYS A 324 6.87 24.56 -15.78
N LYS A 325 6.74 25.71 -16.45
CA LYS A 325 7.26 26.98 -15.94
C LYS A 325 6.51 27.43 -14.69
N GLN A 326 5.18 27.29 -14.67
CA GLN A 326 4.36 27.66 -13.52
C GLN A 326 4.61 26.73 -12.32
N LEU A 327 4.71 25.42 -12.56
CA LEU A 327 5.05 24.42 -11.55
C LEU A 327 6.43 24.73 -10.93
N LYS A 328 7.43 25.08 -11.75
CA LYS A 328 8.75 25.47 -11.27
C LYS A 328 8.70 26.68 -10.36
N GLN A 329 7.93 27.69 -10.72
CA GLN A 329 7.78 28.89 -9.89
C GLN A 329 7.15 28.55 -8.53
N LEU A 330 6.06 27.77 -8.50
CA LEU A 330 5.38 27.36 -7.27
C LEU A 330 6.30 26.51 -6.38
N TYR A 331 7.05 25.58 -6.98
CA TYR A 331 8.03 24.76 -6.30
C TYR A 331 9.12 25.58 -5.63
N GLU A 332 9.76 26.49 -6.39
CA GLU A 332 10.82 27.33 -5.89
C GLU A 332 10.34 28.35 -4.85
N GLU A 333 9.09 28.84 -4.97
CA GLU A 333 8.46 29.72 -3.96
C GLU A 333 8.19 28.95 -2.67
N ALA A 334 7.63 27.76 -2.74
CA ALA A 334 7.38 26.91 -1.57
C ALA A 334 8.67 26.61 -0.78
N LEU A 335 9.77 26.37 -1.50
CA LEU A 335 11.07 26.09 -0.86
C LEU A 335 11.73 27.32 -0.18
N LYS A 336 11.34 28.54 -0.56
CA LYS A 336 11.88 29.78 0.03
C LYS A 336 11.15 30.22 1.30
N LEU A 337 9.94 29.71 1.53
CA LEU A 337 9.12 30.08 2.67
C LEU A 337 9.62 29.46 3.97
N ASP A 338 9.52 30.19 5.08
CA ASP A 338 9.86 29.66 6.40
C ASP A 338 8.86 28.58 6.83
N LYS A 339 9.35 27.37 7.05
CA LYS A 339 8.53 26.21 7.40
C LYS A 339 7.72 26.39 8.70
N LYS A 340 8.16 27.28 9.61
CA LYS A 340 7.49 27.50 10.91
C LYS A 340 6.49 28.65 10.86
N GLU A 341 6.83 29.74 10.15
CA GLU A 341 6.05 30.97 10.17
C GLU A 341 5.07 31.07 8.99
N GLU A 342 5.33 30.37 7.87
CA GLU A 342 4.58 30.53 6.61
C GLU A 342 3.89 29.25 6.14
N GLN A 343 3.52 28.36 7.05
CA GLN A 343 2.91 27.06 6.71
C GLN A 343 1.68 27.17 5.80
N GLU A 344 0.84 28.20 6.01
CA GLU A 344 -0.35 28.44 5.19
C GLU A 344 0.02 28.71 3.73
N LYS A 345 1.00 29.60 3.49
CA LYS A 345 1.47 29.90 2.13
C LYS A 345 2.16 28.72 1.47
N ILE A 346 2.90 27.93 2.24
CA ILE A 346 3.52 26.69 1.75
C ILE A 346 2.40 25.75 1.27
N ARG A 347 1.35 25.57 2.06
CA ARG A 347 0.20 24.75 1.71
C ARG A 347 -0.49 25.25 0.44
N GLU A 348 -0.78 26.58 0.35
CA GLU A 348 -1.40 27.18 -0.82
C GLU A 348 -0.56 26.98 -2.09
N ASN A 349 0.77 27.11 -2.02
CA ASN A 349 1.65 26.87 -3.17
C ASN A 349 1.62 25.40 -3.59
N TRP A 350 1.67 24.46 -2.64
CA TRP A 350 1.57 23.03 -2.95
C TRP A 350 0.18 22.65 -3.48
N GLU A 351 -0.90 23.23 -2.96
CA GLU A 351 -2.24 23.03 -3.52
C GLU A 351 -2.34 23.52 -4.96
N ALA A 352 -1.79 24.72 -5.26
CA ALA A 352 -1.75 25.24 -6.62
C ALA A 352 -0.91 24.35 -7.54
N PHE A 353 0.24 23.86 -7.05
CA PHE A 353 1.12 22.93 -7.76
C PHE A 353 0.38 21.63 -8.13
N HIS A 354 -0.26 21.00 -7.14
CA HIS A 354 -0.99 19.76 -7.35
C HIS A 354 -2.22 19.95 -8.25
N ASN A 355 -2.92 21.07 -8.16
CA ASN A 355 -4.05 21.38 -9.06
C ASN A 355 -3.64 21.38 -10.53
N ILE A 356 -2.44 21.84 -10.86
CA ILE A 356 -1.91 21.79 -12.23
C ILE A 356 -1.62 20.32 -12.60
N LEU A 357 -0.89 19.58 -11.75
CA LEU A 357 -0.57 18.18 -12.02
C LEU A 357 -1.80 17.29 -12.15
N ASP A 358 -2.84 17.54 -11.38
CA ASP A 358 -4.10 16.79 -11.41
C ASP A 358 -4.75 16.78 -12.80
N THR A 359 -4.56 17.84 -13.58
CA THR A 359 -5.06 17.86 -14.97
C THR A 359 -4.36 16.81 -15.83
N TYR A 360 -3.08 16.62 -15.61
CA TYR A 360 -2.26 15.62 -16.30
C TYR A 360 -2.54 14.21 -15.80
N PHE A 361 -2.68 14.02 -14.49
CA PHE A 361 -3.09 12.74 -13.91
C PHE A 361 -4.45 12.29 -14.47
N LYS A 362 -5.42 13.19 -14.53
CA LYS A 362 -6.75 12.89 -15.10
C LYS A 362 -6.69 12.55 -16.58
N ALA A 363 -5.86 13.29 -17.36
CA ALA A 363 -5.69 13.05 -18.78
C ALA A 363 -4.95 11.73 -19.09
N ASN A 364 -4.11 11.27 -18.17
CA ASN A 364 -3.32 10.04 -18.30
C ASN A 364 -3.84 8.87 -17.44
N LYS A 365 -5.02 9.04 -16.81
CA LYS A 365 -5.64 7.98 -16.01
C LYS A 365 -5.85 6.75 -16.87
N GLU A 366 -5.42 5.61 -16.36
CA GLU A 366 -5.64 4.33 -17.01
C GLU A 366 -7.12 3.99 -17.09
N VAL A 367 -7.51 3.36 -18.17
CA VAL A 367 -8.81 2.71 -18.30
C VAL A 367 -8.70 1.32 -17.69
N LEU A 368 -9.46 1.08 -16.64
CA LEU A 368 -9.44 -0.19 -15.92
C LEU A 368 -10.30 -1.21 -16.66
N ILE A 369 -9.73 -2.37 -16.98
CA ILE A 369 -10.40 -3.44 -17.71
C ILE A 369 -10.47 -4.71 -16.86
N SER A 370 -11.71 -5.18 -16.66
CA SER A 370 -12.01 -6.52 -16.17
C SER A 370 -12.10 -7.45 -17.38
N PRO A 371 -11.03 -8.22 -17.68
CA PRO A 371 -11.00 -9.00 -18.93
C PRO A 371 -11.96 -10.17 -18.89
N SER A 372 -12.49 -10.52 -20.05
CA SER A 372 -13.23 -11.76 -20.32
C SER A 372 -12.40 -12.72 -21.19
N LYS A 373 -11.53 -12.15 -22.03
CA LYS A 373 -10.66 -12.90 -22.93
C LYS A 373 -9.35 -12.14 -23.18
N VAL A 374 -8.26 -12.90 -23.33
CA VAL A 374 -6.98 -12.37 -23.79
C VAL A 374 -6.48 -13.18 -24.99
N ILE A 375 -5.99 -12.50 -26.02
CA ILE A 375 -5.43 -13.10 -27.22
C ILE A 375 -3.95 -12.76 -27.28
N VAL A 376 -3.12 -13.79 -27.25
CA VAL A 376 -1.65 -13.70 -27.26
C VAL A 376 -1.13 -14.52 -28.43
N ASN A 377 -0.42 -13.90 -29.36
CA ASN A 377 0.13 -14.58 -30.56
C ASN A 377 -0.92 -15.38 -31.33
N GLY A 378 -2.17 -14.89 -31.40
CA GLY A 378 -3.30 -15.56 -32.05
C GLY A 378 -3.95 -16.69 -31.28
N GLN A 379 -3.48 -17.01 -30.09
CA GLN A 379 -4.10 -17.96 -29.18
C GLN A 379 -5.05 -17.24 -28.21
N GLU A 380 -6.27 -17.75 -28.10
CA GLU A 380 -7.29 -17.20 -27.18
C GLU A 380 -7.23 -17.89 -25.82
N TYR A 381 -7.29 -17.07 -24.75
CA TYR A 381 -7.41 -17.48 -23.37
C TYR A 381 -8.72 -16.92 -22.81
N LEU A 382 -9.70 -17.77 -22.66
CA LEU A 382 -11.00 -17.42 -22.06
C LEU A 382 -10.90 -17.47 -20.54
N LEU A 383 -11.51 -16.49 -19.89
CA LEU A 383 -11.61 -16.43 -18.43
C LEU A 383 -12.91 -17.11 -18.01
N GLN A 384 -12.82 -17.95 -17.00
CA GLN A 384 -13.96 -18.67 -16.41
C GLN A 384 -14.53 -17.92 -15.21
#